data_a3685bb026593b6f14cc02448ed1e28e
#
_entry.id   a3685bb026593b6f14cc02448ed1e28e
#
_cell.length_a   1.000
_cell.length_b   1.000
_cell.length_c   1.000
_cell.angle_alpha   90.00
_cell.angle_beta   90.00
_cell.angle_gamma   90.00
#
_symmetry.space_group_name_H-M   'P 1'
#
loop_
_entity.id
_entity.type
_entity.pdbx_description
1 polymer ?
#
loop_
_entity_poly.entity_id
_entity_poly.type
_entity_poly.pdbx_seq_one_letter_code
_entity_poly.pdbx_strand_id
1 'polypeptide(L)'
;AKQYPFEFSGGMLQRAMIAMAIACEPAILVADEPTTALDVTIQAQILDLLGDLQQETGMAIILITHDLGVVARMADEVMVMYAGEVVERGGVDDIFYRSGHPYTSELRLAMPTNNQDTEANQTLVAIDGSPPDLFNPPRGCAYHPRCPYAMQVCAEQAPPTRTLGADHQAQCWLHHEMAGALPDGLVSASKVGQ
;
A
#
# COMPACT_ATOMS: atom_id res chain seq x y z
N ALA A 1 -26.95 12.55 -23.61
CA ALA A 1 -25.51 12.66 -23.81
C ALA A 1 -25.22 13.61 -24.99
N LYS A 2 -24.97 14.89 -24.71
CA LYS A 2 -24.61 15.90 -25.75
C LYS A 2 -23.39 16.72 -25.30
N GLN A 3 -22.72 16.33 -24.19
CA GLN A 3 -21.57 17.03 -23.63
C GLN A 3 -20.26 16.34 -24.07
N TYR A 4 -19.26 17.14 -24.30
CA TYR A 4 -17.90 16.65 -24.57
C TYR A 4 -17.13 16.43 -23.28
N PRO A 5 -16.09 15.55 -23.25
CA PRO A 5 -15.32 15.26 -22.04
C PRO A 5 -14.74 16.49 -21.32
N PHE A 6 -14.36 17.53 -22.06
CA PHE A 6 -13.84 18.78 -21.49
C PHE A 6 -14.90 19.66 -20.78
N GLU A 7 -16.20 19.34 -20.95
CA GLU A 7 -17.32 19.99 -20.26
C GLU A 7 -17.68 19.28 -18.94
N PHE A 8 -17.04 18.12 -18.63
CA PHE A 8 -17.26 17.36 -17.43
C PHE A 8 -16.42 17.90 -16.28
N SER A 9 -16.96 17.90 -15.06
CA SER A 9 -16.15 17.99 -13.85
C SER A 9 -15.31 16.71 -13.69
N GLY A 10 -14.20 16.76 -12.90
CA GLY A 10 -13.35 15.61 -12.64
C GLY A 10 -14.15 14.38 -12.16
N GLY A 11 -15.05 14.57 -11.21
CA GLY A 11 -15.91 13.50 -10.71
C GLY A 11 -16.92 12.95 -11.74
N MET A 12 -17.41 13.79 -12.67
CA MET A 12 -18.27 13.32 -13.78
C MET A 12 -17.45 12.49 -14.77
N LEU A 13 -16.24 12.94 -15.08
CA LEU A 13 -15.34 12.21 -15.99
C LEU A 13 -14.98 10.85 -15.40
N GLN A 14 -14.65 10.81 -14.10
CA GLN A 14 -14.33 9.58 -13.41
C GLN A 14 -15.50 8.59 -13.40
N ARG A 15 -16.71 9.05 -13.11
CA ARG A 15 -17.93 8.21 -13.20
C ARG A 15 -18.18 7.68 -14.62
N ALA A 16 -17.92 8.49 -15.63
CA ALA A 16 -18.05 8.06 -17.03
C ALA A 16 -17.00 6.98 -17.37
N MET A 17 -15.76 7.12 -16.89
CA MET A 17 -14.69 6.12 -17.06
C MET A 17 -15.05 4.80 -16.35
N ILE A 18 -15.56 4.87 -15.13
CA ILE A 18 -16.03 3.67 -14.40
C ILE A 18 -17.15 3.00 -15.19
N ALA A 19 -18.16 3.74 -15.63
CA ALA A 19 -19.28 3.19 -16.43
C ALA A 19 -18.79 2.50 -17.72
N MET A 20 -17.79 3.05 -18.39
CA MET A 20 -17.17 2.41 -19.57
C MET A 20 -16.43 1.12 -19.18
N ALA A 21 -15.68 1.13 -18.07
CA ALA A 21 -14.91 -0.02 -17.63
C ALA A 21 -15.79 -1.23 -17.24
N ILE A 22 -16.97 -0.97 -16.64
CA ILE A 22 -17.88 -2.03 -16.20
C ILE A 22 -18.91 -2.44 -17.27
N ALA A 23 -18.99 -1.74 -18.40
CA ALA A 23 -20.02 -1.95 -19.43
C ALA A 23 -20.04 -3.40 -20.02
N CYS A 24 -18.94 -4.13 -19.92
CA CYS A 24 -18.82 -5.52 -20.37
C CYS A 24 -18.85 -6.52 -19.20
N GLU A 25 -19.31 -6.12 -18.02
CA GLU A 25 -19.43 -6.96 -16.81
C GLU A 25 -18.12 -7.75 -16.53
N PRO A 26 -16.99 -7.07 -16.32
CA PRO A 26 -15.72 -7.74 -16.11
C PRO A 26 -15.70 -8.49 -14.76
N ALA A 27 -14.98 -9.62 -14.69
CA ALA A 27 -14.75 -10.33 -13.45
C ALA A 27 -13.74 -9.60 -12.54
N ILE A 28 -12.86 -8.77 -13.12
CA ILE A 28 -11.82 -8.00 -12.40
C ILE A 28 -11.80 -6.59 -12.96
N LEU A 29 -11.86 -5.60 -12.06
CA LEU A 29 -11.65 -4.18 -12.36
C LEU A 29 -10.29 -3.74 -11.82
N VAL A 30 -9.43 -3.17 -12.67
CA VAL A 30 -8.19 -2.53 -12.25
C VAL A 30 -8.41 -1.02 -12.19
N ALA A 31 -8.31 -0.44 -11.00
CA ALA A 31 -8.47 0.98 -10.74
C ALA A 31 -7.11 1.57 -10.32
N ASP A 32 -6.45 2.23 -11.28
CA ASP A 32 -5.16 2.89 -11.08
C ASP A 32 -5.37 4.35 -10.71
N GLU A 33 -5.02 4.71 -9.47
CA GLU A 33 -5.19 6.05 -8.91
C GLU A 33 -6.60 6.65 -9.15
N PRO A 34 -7.70 5.93 -8.83
CA PRO A 34 -9.04 6.33 -9.28
C PRO A 34 -9.57 7.62 -8.66
N THR A 35 -8.91 8.13 -7.61
CA THR A 35 -9.32 9.34 -6.89
C THR A 35 -8.30 10.47 -6.98
N THR A 36 -7.24 10.30 -7.75
CA THR A 36 -6.22 11.34 -7.94
C THR A 36 -6.81 12.59 -8.58
N ALA A 37 -6.43 13.76 -8.06
CA ALA A 37 -6.92 15.09 -8.46
C ALA A 37 -8.42 15.35 -8.20
N LEU A 38 -9.08 14.57 -7.36
CA LEU A 38 -10.43 14.81 -6.88
C LEU A 38 -10.41 15.44 -5.48
N ASP A 39 -11.41 16.27 -5.19
CA ASP A 39 -11.62 16.74 -3.81
C ASP A 39 -12.07 15.59 -2.90
N VAL A 40 -11.86 15.75 -1.58
CA VAL A 40 -12.12 14.70 -0.57
C VAL A 40 -13.55 14.18 -0.61
N THR A 41 -14.52 15.06 -0.90
CA THR A 41 -15.93 14.68 -0.96
C THR A 41 -16.24 13.81 -2.18
N ILE A 42 -15.72 14.20 -3.34
CA ILE A 42 -15.87 13.42 -4.58
C ILE A 42 -15.09 12.11 -4.50
N GLN A 43 -13.89 12.14 -3.92
CA GLN A 43 -13.11 10.92 -3.64
C GLN A 43 -13.94 9.90 -2.84
N ALA A 44 -14.54 10.33 -1.74
CA ALA A 44 -15.39 9.44 -0.93
C ALA A 44 -16.55 8.85 -1.74
N GLN A 45 -17.22 9.67 -2.56
CA GLN A 45 -18.33 9.21 -3.42
C GLN A 45 -17.90 8.21 -4.49
N ILE A 46 -16.69 8.34 -5.05
CA ILE A 46 -16.15 7.39 -6.04
C ILE A 46 -15.83 6.06 -5.36
N LEU A 47 -15.23 6.09 -4.15
CA LEU A 47 -14.94 4.87 -3.39
C LEU A 47 -16.22 4.14 -2.98
N ASP A 48 -17.26 4.87 -2.52
CA ASP A 48 -18.56 4.28 -2.23
C ASP A 48 -19.16 3.61 -3.46
N LEU A 49 -19.15 4.30 -4.62
CA LEU A 49 -19.62 3.76 -5.88
C LEU A 49 -18.90 2.46 -6.27
N LEU A 50 -17.56 2.41 -6.11
CA LEU A 50 -16.79 1.19 -6.41
C LEU A 50 -17.15 0.04 -5.46
N GLY A 51 -17.36 0.32 -4.17
CA GLY A 51 -17.80 -0.66 -3.18
C GLY A 51 -19.20 -1.20 -3.48
N ASP A 52 -20.15 -0.32 -3.83
CA ASP A 52 -21.52 -0.72 -4.21
C ASP A 52 -21.49 -1.62 -5.45
N LEU A 53 -20.75 -1.23 -6.47
CA LEU A 53 -20.58 -2.01 -7.70
C LEU A 53 -19.95 -3.38 -7.43
N GLN A 54 -18.97 -3.47 -6.55
CA GLN A 54 -18.35 -4.73 -6.14
C GLN A 54 -19.39 -5.64 -5.47
N GLN A 55 -20.18 -5.11 -4.55
CA GLN A 55 -21.24 -5.88 -3.87
C GLN A 55 -22.34 -6.35 -4.82
N GLU A 56 -22.77 -5.50 -5.76
CA GLU A 56 -23.84 -5.82 -6.71
C GLU A 56 -23.42 -6.86 -7.75
N THR A 57 -22.16 -6.77 -8.24
CA THR A 57 -21.70 -7.59 -9.37
C THR A 57 -20.84 -8.79 -8.93
N GLY A 58 -20.28 -8.77 -7.73
CA GLY A 58 -19.32 -9.77 -7.25
C GLY A 58 -17.95 -9.70 -7.94
N MET A 59 -17.65 -8.62 -8.69
CA MET A 59 -16.35 -8.46 -9.34
C MET A 59 -15.25 -8.22 -8.32
N ALA A 60 -14.03 -8.67 -8.61
CA ALA A 60 -12.84 -8.31 -7.83
C ALA A 60 -12.32 -6.93 -8.26
N ILE A 61 -11.83 -6.13 -7.30
CA ILE A 61 -11.21 -4.84 -7.58
C ILE A 61 -9.73 -4.91 -7.21
N ILE A 62 -8.86 -4.58 -8.17
CA ILE A 62 -7.44 -4.31 -7.91
C ILE A 62 -7.29 -2.79 -7.85
N LEU A 63 -7.08 -2.26 -6.65
CA LEU A 63 -6.93 -0.84 -6.40
C LEU A 63 -5.45 -0.49 -6.28
N ILE A 64 -4.95 0.40 -7.14
CA ILE A 64 -3.59 0.93 -7.08
C ILE A 64 -3.69 2.36 -6.55
N THR A 65 -3.03 2.64 -5.44
CA THR A 65 -3.04 3.96 -4.82
C THR A 65 -1.85 4.14 -3.87
N HIS A 66 -1.47 5.39 -3.65
CA HIS A 66 -0.53 5.79 -2.60
C HIS A 66 -1.24 6.28 -1.33
N ASP A 67 -2.57 6.35 -1.33
CA ASP A 67 -3.36 6.81 -0.18
C ASP A 67 -3.73 5.63 0.73
N LEU A 68 -3.00 5.50 1.84
CA LEU A 68 -3.24 4.45 2.84
C LEU A 68 -4.62 4.56 3.51
N GLY A 69 -5.23 5.76 3.56
CA GLY A 69 -6.59 5.93 4.06
C GLY A 69 -7.62 5.25 3.14
N VAL A 70 -7.40 5.33 1.84
CA VAL A 70 -8.20 4.60 0.84
C VAL A 70 -8.01 3.09 0.99
N VAL A 71 -6.76 2.64 1.16
CA VAL A 71 -6.45 1.21 1.38
C VAL A 71 -7.17 0.69 2.63
N ALA A 72 -7.08 1.40 3.76
CA ALA A 72 -7.73 1.00 5.02
C ALA A 72 -9.25 0.88 4.91
N ARG A 73 -9.86 1.64 3.99
CA ARG A 73 -11.31 1.66 3.80
C ARG A 73 -11.83 0.55 2.86
N MET A 74 -11.06 0.22 1.83
CA MET A 74 -11.53 -0.55 0.68
C MET A 74 -10.93 -1.94 0.56
N ALA A 75 -9.70 -2.15 1.07
CA ALA A 75 -8.96 -3.37 0.78
C ALA A 75 -9.22 -4.48 1.81
N ASP A 76 -9.33 -5.72 1.34
CA ASP A 76 -9.27 -6.92 2.17
C ASP A 76 -7.82 -7.38 2.31
N GLU A 77 -7.07 -7.33 1.22
CA GLU A 77 -5.67 -7.73 1.13
C GLU A 77 -4.83 -6.59 0.52
N VAL A 78 -3.62 -6.41 1.00
CA VAL A 78 -2.71 -5.34 0.60
C VAL A 78 -1.38 -5.91 0.15
N MET A 79 -0.87 -5.40 -0.97
CA MET A 79 0.51 -5.60 -1.42
C MET A 79 1.24 -4.27 -1.38
N VAL A 80 2.25 -4.15 -0.52
CA VAL A 80 3.12 -2.98 -0.46
C VAL A 80 4.25 -3.18 -1.46
N MET A 81 4.40 -2.23 -2.38
CA MET A 81 5.42 -2.28 -3.42
C MET A 81 6.49 -1.21 -3.21
N TYR A 82 7.74 -1.56 -3.45
CA TYR A 82 8.86 -0.63 -3.48
C TYR A 82 9.80 -0.96 -4.64
N ALA A 83 10.13 0.04 -5.45
CA ALA A 83 11.00 -0.12 -6.62
C ALA A 83 10.59 -1.25 -7.59
N GLY A 84 9.27 -1.46 -7.78
CA GLY A 84 8.72 -2.49 -8.68
C GLY A 84 8.60 -3.90 -8.07
N GLU A 85 9.03 -4.10 -6.81
CA GLU A 85 8.95 -5.38 -6.11
C GLU A 85 7.92 -5.32 -4.98
N VAL A 86 7.23 -6.44 -4.72
CA VAL A 86 6.35 -6.59 -3.56
C VAL A 86 7.22 -6.86 -2.33
N VAL A 87 7.30 -5.90 -1.42
CA VAL A 87 8.12 -6.00 -0.20
C VAL A 87 7.36 -6.59 0.98
N GLU A 88 6.02 -6.44 0.98
CA GLU A 88 5.14 -7.01 2.00
C GLU A 88 3.75 -7.26 1.43
N ARG A 89 3.09 -8.34 1.88
CA ARG A 89 1.71 -8.70 1.53
C ARG A 89 1.01 -9.24 2.76
N GLY A 90 -0.25 -8.85 2.96
CA GLY A 90 -1.07 -9.35 4.07
C GLY A 90 -2.46 -8.75 4.09
N GLY A 91 -3.27 -9.16 5.04
CA GLY A 91 -4.54 -8.50 5.33
C GLY A 91 -4.31 -7.05 5.79
N VAL A 92 -5.35 -6.22 5.68
CA VAL A 92 -5.29 -4.80 6.10
C VAL A 92 -4.73 -4.66 7.52
N ASP A 93 -5.22 -5.46 8.47
CA ASP A 93 -4.78 -5.42 9.86
C ASP A 93 -3.29 -5.80 10.03
N ASP A 94 -2.77 -6.71 9.20
CA ASP A 94 -1.36 -7.07 9.21
C ASP A 94 -0.50 -5.88 8.78
N ILE A 95 -0.86 -5.25 7.67
CA ILE A 95 -0.11 -4.12 7.11
C ILE A 95 -0.15 -2.91 8.04
N PHE A 96 -1.32 -2.59 8.63
CA PHE A 96 -1.48 -1.39 9.45
C PHE A 96 -1.01 -1.55 10.90
N TYR A 97 -1.13 -2.73 11.50
CA TYR A 97 -0.85 -2.93 12.92
C TYR A 97 0.28 -3.90 13.20
N ARG A 98 0.68 -4.70 12.21
CA ARG A 98 1.66 -5.77 12.35
C ARG A 98 2.67 -5.79 11.20
N SER A 99 3.12 -4.61 10.78
CA SER A 99 4.05 -4.49 9.64
C SER A 99 5.28 -5.40 9.81
N GLY A 100 5.63 -6.10 8.75
CA GLY A 100 6.80 -6.97 8.69
C GLY A 100 8.01 -6.35 7.98
N HIS A 101 7.80 -5.28 7.22
CA HIS A 101 8.86 -4.61 6.47
C HIS A 101 9.08 -3.17 6.97
N PRO A 102 10.33 -2.71 7.17
CA PRO A 102 10.61 -1.34 7.63
C PRO A 102 9.96 -0.25 6.78
N TYR A 103 9.93 -0.40 5.46
CA TYR A 103 9.28 0.55 4.57
C TYR A 103 7.77 0.69 4.87
N THR A 104 7.06 -0.43 5.07
CA THR A 104 5.63 -0.43 5.43
C THR A 104 5.39 0.29 6.75
N SER A 105 6.25 0.03 7.74
CA SER A 105 6.17 0.71 9.04
C SER A 105 6.39 2.22 8.91
N GLU A 106 7.37 2.66 8.11
CA GLU A 106 7.62 4.08 7.88
C GLU A 106 6.52 4.75 7.07
N LEU A 107 5.95 4.09 6.05
CA LEU A 107 4.77 4.59 5.34
C LEU A 107 3.61 4.87 6.30
N ARG A 108 3.36 3.94 7.22
CA ARG A 108 2.31 4.09 8.22
C ARG A 108 2.59 5.25 9.18
N LEU A 109 3.83 5.42 9.63
CA LEU A 109 4.24 6.51 10.51
C LEU A 109 4.19 7.89 9.83
N ALA A 110 4.33 7.92 8.51
CA ALA A 110 4.21 9.15 7.71
C ALA A 110 2.75 9.59 7.47
N MET A 111 1.75 8.76 7.85
CA MET A 111 0.33 9.14 7.72
C MET A 111 -0.04 10.24 8.70
N PRO A 112 -0.82 11.24 8.28
CA PRO A 112 -1.44 12.18 9.19
C PRO A 112 -2.41 11.44 10.13
N THR A 113 -2.14 11.41 11.41
CA THR A 113 -3.08 10.87 12.40
C THR A 113 -4.17 11.89 12.69
N ASN A 114 -5.44 11.57 12.40
CA ASN A 114 -6.61 12.41 12.73
C ASN A 114 -6.96 12.40 14.24
N ASN A 115 -6.05 12.00 15.12
CA ASN A 115 -6.28 12.04 16.56
C ASN A 115 -6.26 13.48 17.04
N GLN A 116 -7.46 14.08 17.17
CA GLN A 116 -7.70 15.41 17.72
C GLN A 116 -7.30 15.55 19.20
N ASP A 117 -6.87 14.49 19.86
CA ASP A 117 -6.61 14.44 21.30
C ASP A 117 -5.12 14.44 21.69
N THR A 118 -4.20 14.55 20.77
CA THR A 118 -2.77 14.69 21.10
C THR A 118 -2.25 16.04 20.63
N GLU A 119 -1.82 16.80 21.62
CA GLU A 119 -1.24 18.15 21.52
C GLU A 119 -0.36 18.38 20.28
N ALA A 120 -0.48 19.56 19.75
CA ALA A 120 0.08 20.24 18.59
C ALA A 120 1.59 20.03 18.25
N ASN A 121 2.16 18.82 18.35
CA ASN A 121 3.59 18.59 18.10
C ASN A 121 3.95 17.21 17.50
N GLN A 122 3.03 16.52 16.82
CA GLN A 122 3.47 15.37 16.02
C GLN A 122 4.08 15.87 14.70
N THR A 123 5.38 16.03 14.70
CA THR A 123 6.16 16.22 13.47
C THR A 123 5.91 15.01 12.57
N LEU A 124 5.34 15.21 11.37
CA LEU A 124 5.21 14.15 10.37
C LEU A 124 6.60 13.56 10.13
N VAL A 125 6.73 12.27 10.35
CA VAL A 125 7.98 11.56 10.10
C VAL A 125 8.07 11.30 8.60
N ALA A 126 8.91 12.07 7.92
CA ALA A 126 9.20 11.81 6.51
C ALA A 126 10.15 10.62 6.39
N ILE A 127 9.93 9.79 5.37
CA ILE A 127 10.87 8.72 5.04
C ILE A 127 12.14 9.35 4.45
N ASP A 128 13.28 9.19 5.14
CA ASP A 128 14.55 9.79 4.74
C ASP A 128 15.05 9.30 3.37
N GLY A 129 15.78 10.17 2.68
CA GLY A 129 16.41 9.91 1.40
C GLY A 129 15.43 9.95 0.21
N SER A 130 15.95 9.67 -0.97
CA SER A 130 15.18 9.66 -2.22
C SER A 130 14.84 8.24 -2.68
N PRO A 131 13.70 8.02 -3.35
CA PRO A 131 13.43 6.77 -4.02
C PRO A 131 14.55 6.37 -4.98
N PRO A 132 14.81 5.07 -5.19
CA PRO A 132 15.88 4.63 -6.08
C PRO A 132 15.53 4.92 -7.54
N ASP A 133 16.57 5.03 -8.36
CA ASP A 133 16.42 5.04 -9.81
C ASP A 133 15.94 3.66 -10.29
N LEU A 134 14.76 3.62 -10.90
CA LEU A 134 14.16 2.37 -11.40
C LEU A 134 14.91 1.78 -12.60
N PHE A 135 15.70 2.57 -13.33
CA PHE A 135 16.56 2.09 -14.42
C PHE A 135 17.85 1.47 -13.91
N ASN A 136 18.26 1.79 -12.68
CA ASN A 136 19.45 1.23 -12.06
C ASN A 136 19.17 0.99 -10.56
N PRO A 137 18.30 0.02 -10.23
CA PRO A 137 17.92 -0.24 -8.84
C PRO A 137 19.15 -0.73 -8.04
N PRO A 138 19.22 -0.43 -6.74
CA PRO A 138 20.24 -0.95 -5.85
C PRO A 138 20.30 -2.47 -5.89
N ARG A 139 21.50 -3.05 -5.76
CA ARG A 139 21.64 -4.50 -5.57
C ARG A 139 21.04 -4.90 -4.22
N GLY A 140 20.64 -6.16 -4.11
CA GLY A 140 20.08 -6.70 -2.87
C GLY A 140 18.67 -6.17 -2.58
N CYS A 141 18.42 -5.77 -1.34
CA CYS A 141 17.16 -5.14 -0.98
C CYS A 141 17.08 -3.71 -1.52
N ALA A 142 16.12 -3.42 -2.38
CA ALA A 142 16.00 -2.09 -3.00
C ALA A 142 15.80 -0.96 -1.97
N TYR A 143 15.24 -1.27 -0.81
CA TYR A 143 15.03 -0.30 0.27
C TYR A 143 16.27 -0.05 1.14
N HIS A 144 17.32 -0.88 1.05
CA HIS A 144 18.48 -0.81 1.98
C HIS A 144 19.14 0.57 2.10
N PRO A 145 19.23 1.43 1.05
CA PRO A 145 19.87 2.74 1.18
C PRO A 145 19.11 3.73 2.10
N ARG A 146 17.82 3.45 2.33
CA ARG A 146 16.94 4.28 3.15
C ARG A 146 16.53 3.60 4.47
N CYS A 147 16.83 2.30 4.60
CA CYS A 147 16.41 1.49 5.74
C CYS A 147 17.26 1.80 6.98
N PRO A 148 16.68 2.25 8.10
CA PRO A 148 17.41 2.53 9.34
C PRO A 148 17.99 1.26 9.97
N TYR A 149 17.54 0.08 9.54
CA TYR A 149 17.97 -1.24 10.04
C TYR A 149 18.80 -2.01 9.00
N ALA A 150 19.36 -1.33 8.00
CA ALA A 150 20.10 -1.99 6.94
C ALA A 150 21.33 -2.74 7.49
N MET A 151 21.47 -3.99 7.07
CA MET A 151 22.63 -4.86 7.34
C MET A 151 23.47 -4.99 6.07
N GLN A 152 24.72 -5.44 6.19
CA GLN A 152 25.59 -5.66 5.04
C GLN A 152 24.95 -6.58 3.99
N VAL A 153 24.28 -7.66 4.40
CA VAL A 153 23.59 -8.60 3.51
C VAL A 153 22.50 -7.92 2.67
N CYS A 154 21.87 -6.87 3.20
CA CYS A 154 20.83 -6.13 2.47
C CYS A 154 21.37 -5.43 1.22
N ALA A 155 22.64 -5.02 1.21
CA ALA A 155 23.28 -4.41 0.04
C ALA A 155 23.76 -5.44 -1.00
N GLU A 156 23.97 -6.69 -0.57
CA GLU A 156 24.58 -7.74 -1.39
C GLU A 156 23.57 -8.70 -2.00
N GLN A 157 22.51 -9.02 -1.26
CA GLN A 157 21.55 -10.06 -1.61
C GLN A 157 20.11 -9.62 -1.40
N ALA A 158 19.25 -9.97 -2.35
CA ALA A 158 17.80 -9.78 -2.21
C ALA A 158 17.25 -10.65 -1.06
N PRO A 159 16.40 -10.09 -0.17
CA PRO A 159 15.84 -10.86 0.91
C PRO A 159 14.83 -11.90 0.38
N PRO A 160 14.83 -13.11 0.93
CA PRO A 160 13.80 -14.09 0.61
C PRO A 160 12.46 -13.68 1.22
N THR A 161 11.37 -14.09 0.59
CA THR A 161 10.03 -13.97 1.18
C THR A 161 9.94 -14.84 2.43
N ARG A 162 9.49 -14.26 3.54
CA ARG A 162 9.26 -14.93 4.82
C ARG A 162 7.79 -14.85 5.19
N THR A 163 7.24 -15.99 5.64
CA THR A 163 5.87 -16.05 6.17
C THR A 163 5.87 -15.58 7.62
N LEU A 164 5.04 -14.59 7.92
CA LEU A 164 4.89 -13.98 9.24
C LEU A 164 3.58 -14.40 9.93
N GLY A 165 2.60 -14.81 9.15
CA GLY A 165 1.28 -15.26 9.58
C GLY A 165 0.62 -16.14 8.52
N ALA A 166 -0.66 -16.47 8.67
CA ALA A 166 -1.39 -17.33 7.73
C ALA A 166 -1.31 -16.80 6.28
N ASP A 167 -1.59 -15.50 6.10
CA ASP A 167 -1.59 -14.83 4.79
C ASP A 167 -0.65 -13.61 4.78
N HIS A 168 0.22 -13.47 5.79
CA HIS A 168 1.14 -12.37 5.93
C HIS A 168 2.56 -12.79 5.55
N GLN A 169 3.18 -12.05 4.62
CA GLN A 169 4.51 -12.30 4.09
C GLN A 169 5.30 -10.99 3.95
N ALA A 170 6.61 -11.04 4.19
CA ALA A 170 7.50 -9.91 3.95
C ALA A 170 8.85 -10.35 3.36
N GLN A 171 9.44 -9.50 2.52
CA GLN A 171 10.78 -9.66 1.97
C GLN A 171 11.77 -8.81 2.77
N CYS A 172 12.23 -9.34 3.91
CA CYS A 172 13.15 -8.63 4.79
C CYS A 172 14.11 -9.58 5.50
N TRP A 173 15.40 -9.22 5.51
CA TRP A 173 16.45 -9.98 6.21
C TRP A 173 16.32 -9.92 7.73
N LEU A 174 15.58 -8.95 8.29
CA LEU A 174 15.30 -8.89 9.74
C LEU A 174 14.53 -10.12 10.26
N HIS A 175 13.85 -10.85 9.37
CA HIS A 175 13.17 -12.11 9.73
C HIS A 175 14.05 -13.36 9.61
N HIS A 176 15.34 -13.18 9.33
CA HIS A 176 16.28 -14.29 9.31
C HIS A 176 16.71 -14.65 10.74
N GLU A 177 16.89 -15.94 11.02
CA GLU A 177 17.24 -16.44 12.36
C GLU A 177 18.51 -15.80 12.96
N MET A 178 19.43 -15.35 12.11
CA MET A 178 20.68 -14.69 12.51
C MET A 178 20.57 -13.16 12.65
N ALA A 179 19.40 -12.57 12.41
CA ALA A 179 19.26 -11.11 12.36
C ALA A 179 19.16 -10.42 13.73
N GLY A 180 19.17 -11.16 14.83
CA GLY A 180 19.03 -10.58 16.17
C GLY A 180 17.58 -10.21 16.52
N ALA A 181 17.41 -9.31 17.49
CA ALA A 181 16.08 -8.85 17.92
C ALA A 181 15.47 -7.91 16.87
N LEU A 182 14.18 -8.08 16.61
CA LEU A 182 13.44 -7.19 15.74
C LEU A 182 13.30 -5.80 16.38
N PRO A 183 13.34 -4.73 15.58
CA PRO A 183 13.02 -3.39 16.04
C PRO A 183 11.58 -3.27 16.55
N ASP A 184 11.35 -2.33 17.46
CA ASP A 184 10.00 -2.01 17.93
C ASP A 184 9.10 -1.61 16.75
N GLY A 185 7.87 -2.12 16.75
CA GLY A 185 6.87 -1.84 15.72
C GLY A 185 6.89 -2.78 14.51
N LEU A 186 7.83 -3.72 14.43
CA LEU A 186 7.83 -4.81 13.47
C LEU A 186 7.42 -6.14 14.13
N VAL A 187 6.63 -6.94 13.42
CA VAL A 187 6.25 -8.28 13.91
C VAL A 187 7.31 -9.32 13.58
N SER A 188 7.47 -10.29 14.49
CA SER A 188 8.32 -11.47 14.25
C SER A 188 7.58 -12.49 13.38
N ALA A 189 8.35 -13.19 12.52
CA ALA A 189 7.85 -14.43 11.93
C ALA A 189 7.31 -15.34 13.03
N SER A 190 6.02 -15.65 13.00
CA SER A 190 5.49 -16.68 13.89
C SER A 190 6.24 -17.97 13.55
N LYS A 191 6.71 -18.69 14.57
CA LYS A 191 7.14 -20.08 14.40
C LYS A 191 5.89 -20.86 13.97
N VAL A 192 5.64 -20.90 12.67
CA VAL A 192 4.60 -21.75 12.09
C VAL A 192 5.02 -23.17 12.44
N GLY A 193 4.18 -23.85 13.23
CA GLY A 193 4.47 -25.10 13.91
C GLY A 193 5.16 -26.15 13.03
N GLN A 194 6.16 -26.74 13.64
CA GLN A 194 6.69 -28.03 13.25
C GLN A 194 5.62 -29.10 13.42
#